data_7ea8f1eec637198bee3234d9e66c1359
#
_entry.id   7ea8f1eec637198bee3234d9e66c1359
#
_cell.length_a   1.000
_cell.length_b   1.000
_cell.length_c   1.000
_cell.angle_alpha   90.00
_cell.angle_beta   90.00
_cell.angle_gamma   90.00
#
_symmetry.space_group_name_H-M   'P 1'
#
loop_
_entity.id
_entity.type
_entity.pdbx_description
1 polymer ?
#
loop_
_entity_poly.entity_id
_entity_poly.type
_entity_poly.pdbx_seq_one_letter_code
_entity_poly.pdbx_strand_id
1 'polypeptide(L)'
;MNTFKCFLSALLFLVPSAMSAHKTDPARNVIQRAIGEQHVNVSLTVRGDKGNNYFSYKVKNGKLQIQGSDNVALCRGFYDYVKSNHMGIFSWSGNNITIPTELQDQGLKKRVCPFENHYYFNVVTYGYTMPYWDWNRWEKEIDWMALHGVNMPLALVANEAISARVWSKLGLTDKEIGDYFAGPAHLPWMRMGNISNIDGPLTDTWHNQQVALQHKILKRMKELGMKPICPAFAGFVPKAIKRLYPEVSFSETTWAGAFHNWMLSPKDELFHTIGKMFIEEWEKEFG
;
A
#
# COMPACT_ATOMS: atom_id res chain seq x y z
N MET A 1 15.14 -71.58 -14.09
CA MET A 1 13.72 -71.21 -14.23
C MET A 1 13.29 -70.52 -12.93
N ASN A 2 13.51 -69.23 -12.80
CA ASN A 2 13.04 -68.45 -11.66
C ASN A 2 12.58 -67.12 -12.17
N THR A 3 11.27 -66.95 -12.17
CA THR A 3 10.54 -65.75 -12.56
C THR A 3 10.59 -64.73 -11.44
N PHE A 4 11.30 -63.61 -11.64
CA PHE A 4 11.26 -62.41 -10.79
C PHE A 4 10.03 -61.57 -11.16
N LYS A 5 9.05 -61.53 -10.26
CA LYS A 5 7.90 -60.62 -10.35
C LYS A 5 8.35 -59.25 -9.82
N CYS A 6 8.43 -58.28 -10.72
CA CYS A 6 8.63 -56.87 -10.40
C CYS A 6 7.32 -56.30 -9.85
N PHE A 7 7.29 -55.94 -8.55
CA PHE A 7 6.22 -55.12 -7.96
C PHE A 7 6.51 -53.66 -8.25
N LEU A 8 5.74 -53.09 -9.15
CA LEU A 8 5.76 -51.64 -9.41
C LEU A 8 4.87 -50.96 -8.36
N SER A 9 5.48 -50.42 -7.30
CA SER A 9 4.78 -49.58 -6.34
C SER A 9 4.49 -48.23 -6.98
N ALA A 10 3.22 -47.96 -7.25
CA ALA A 10 2.75 -46.66 -7.66
C ALA A 10 2.86 -45.72 -6.46
N LEU A 11 3.88 -44.84 -6.45
CA LEU A 11 3.94 -43.70 -5.57
C LEU A 11 2.93 -42.66 -6.08
N LEU A 12 1.77 -42.57 -5.42
CA LEU A 12 0.84 -41.47 -5.63
C LEU A 12 1.50 -40.18 -5.10
N PHE A 13 1.84 -39.28 -6.00
CA PHE A 13 2.23 -37.92 -5.65
C PHE A 13 1.04 -37.14 -5.09
N LEU A 14 0.90 -37.15 -3.77
CA LEU A 14 0.04 -36.23 -3.03
C LEU A 14 0.86 -34.98 -2.64
N VAL A 15 1.12 -34.11 -3.58
CA VAL A 15 1.59 -32.74 -3.28
C VAL A 15 1.03 -31.79 -4.31
N PRO A 16 -0.07 -31.08 -3.97
CA PRO A 16 -0.07 -29.63 -4.13
C PRO A 16 -0.91 -28.83 -3.10
N SER A 17 -1.44 -29.46 -2.03
CA SER A 17 -2.31 -28.71 -1.10
C SER A 17 -1.57 -27.68 -0.23
N ALA A 18 -0.35 -27.96 0.20
CA ALA A 18 0.40 -27.08 1.10
C ALA A 18 0.92 -25.81 0.42
N MET A 19 1.42 -25.90 -0.83
CA MET A 19 1.86 -24.72 -1.58
C MET A 19 0.72 -23.78 -1.96
N SER A 20 -0.49 -24.30 -2.16
CA SER A 20 -1.67 -23.49 -2.46
C SER A 20 -2.18 -22.74 -1.22
N ALA A 21 -2.08 -23.33 -0.03
CA ALA A 21 -2.52 -22.69 1.21
C ALA A 21 -1.70 -21.42 1.52
N HIS A 22 -0.37 -21.49 1.53
CA HIS A 22 0.50 -20.32 1.77
C HIS A 22 0.27 -19.17 0.80
N LYS A 23 -0.08 -19.44 -0.45
CA LYS A 23 -0.34 -18.41 -1.46
C LYS A 23 -1.60 -17.58 -1.17
N THR A 24 -2.57 -18.12 -0.45
CA THR A 24 -3.85 -17.46 -0.12
C THR A 24 -3.94 -16.96 1.32
N ASP A 25 -2.93 -17.21 2.14
CA ASP A 25 -2.89 -16.79 3.55
C ASP A 25 -3.09 -15.29 3.75
N PRO A 26 -2.50 -14.39 2.92
CA PRO A 26 -2.74 -12.96 3.08
C PRO A 26 -4.22 -12.59 2.96
N ALA A 27 -4.94 -13.12 1.97
CA ALA A 27 -6.37 -12.88 1.80
C ALA A 27 -7.19 -13.50 2.95
N ARG A 28 -6.82 -14.71 3.41
CA ARG A 28 -7.47 -15.35 4.56
C ARG A 28 -7.37 -14.51 5.82
N ASN A 29 -6.18 -13.95 6.08
CA ASN A 29 -5.94 -13.09 7.24
C ASN A 29 -6.75 -11.79 7.19
N VAL A 30 -6.89 -11.16 6.01
CA VAL A 30 -7.78 -10.00 5.81
C VAL A 30 -9.23 -10.37 6.13
N ILE A 31 -9.72 -11.47 5.57
CA ILE A 31 -11.09 -11.95 5.80
C ILE A 31 -11.32 -12.20 7.29
N GLN A 32 -10.39 -12.87 7.98
CA GLN A 32 -10.53 -13.15 9.41
C GLN A 32 -10.57 -11.86 10.24
N ARG A 33 -9.71 -10.88 9.97
CA ARG A 33 -9.78 -9.58 10.66
C ARG A 33 -11.08 -8.83 10.37
N ALA A 34 -11.61 -8.96 9.16
CA ALA A 34 -12.88 -8.32 8.79
C ALA A 34 -14.10 -8.91 9.51
N ILE A 35 -14.10 -10.22 9.79
CA ILE A 35 -15.21 -10.88 10.48
C ILE A 35 -14.99 -11.05 11.99
N GLY A 36 -13.78 -10.72 12.50
CA GLY A 36 -13.43 -10.83 13.92
C GLY A 36 -13.44 -12.29 14.42
N GLU A 37 -14.10 -12.53 15.53
CA GLU A 37 -14.21 -13.86 16.14
C GLU A 37 -15.19 -14.81 15.42
N GLN A 38 -15.93 -14.32 14.47
CA GLN A 38 -16.85 -15.13 13.68
C GLN A 38 -16.10 -16.13 12.81
N HIS A 39 -16.79 -17.21 12.43
CA HIS A 39 -16.24 -18.24 11.55
C HIS A 39 -16.97 -18.28 10.21
N VAL A 40 -16.21 -18.45 9.13
CA VAL A 40 -16.76 -18.72 7.80
C VAL A 40 -16.04 -19.90 7.17
N ASN A 41 -16.82 -20.90 6.75
CA ASN A 41 -16.26 -22.03 6.01
C ASN A 41 -15.94 -21.59 4.58
N VAL A 42 -14.69 -21.16 4.34
CA VAL A 42 -14.26 -20.59 3.07
C VAL A 42 -13.05 -21.32 2.48
N SER A 43 -13.11 -21.61 1.19
CA SER A 43 -11.95 -22.01 0.38
C SER A 43 -11.56 -20.89 -0.60
N LEU A 44 -10.28 -20.60 -0.63
CA LEU A 44 -9.69 -19.55 -1.48
C LEU A 44 -8.77 -20.18 -2.52
N THR A 45 -8.86 -19.72 -3.77
CA THR A 45 -8.02 -20.21 -4.87
C THR A 45 -7.55 -19.03 -5.71
N VAL A 46 -6.23 -18.81 -5.77
CA VAL A 46 -5.63 -17.87 -6.74
C VAL A 46 -5.45 -18.59 -8.07
N ARG A 47 -6.06 -18.03 -9.11
CA ARG A 47 -5.88 -18.51 -10.49
C ARG A 47 -5.83 -17.31 -11.42
N GLY A 48 -4.63 -17.00 -11.94
CA GLY A 48 -4.46 -15.95 -12.94
C GLY A 48 -5.32 -16.20 -14.17
N ASP A 49 -5.94 -15.15 -14.68
CA ASP A 49 -6.61 -15.15 -15.98
C ASP A 49 -5.87 -14.11 -16.84
N LYS A 50 -5.46 -14.50 -18.05
CA LYS A 50 -4.56 -13.71 -18.90
C LYS A 50 -4.99 -12.24 -19.01
N GLY A 51 -4.36 -11.39 -18.17
CA GLY A 51 -4.50 -9.93 -18.25
C GLY A 51 -5.77 -9.33 -17.62
N ASN A 52 -6.66 -10.11 -16.97
CA ASN A 52 -7.86 -9.56 -16.36
C ASN A 52 -7.85 -9.73 -14.83
N ASN A 53 -8.19 -8.67 -14.12
CA ASN A 53 -8.57 -8.76 -12.71
C ASN A 53 -9.99 -9.35 -12.63
N TYR A 54 -10.15 -10.45 -11.92
CA TYR A 54 -11.45 -11.05 -11.71
C TYR A 54 -11.56 -11.73 -10.35
N PHE A 55 -12.79 -11.91 -9.91
CA PHE A 55 -13.17 -12.86 -8.88
C PHE A 55 -14.43 -13.63 -9.28
N SER A 56 -14.58 -14.80 -8.69
CA SER A 56 -15.83 -15.55 -8.72
C SER A 56 -16.06 -16.22 -7.39
N TYR A 57 -17.33 -16.41 -7.04
CA TYR A 57 -17.69 -17.17 -5.85
C TYR A 57 -18.98 -17.96 -6.05
N LYS A 58 -19.14 -19.02 -5.26
CA LYS A 58 -20.36 -19.80 -5.09
C LYS A 58 -20.40 -20.36 -3.68
N VAL A 59 -21.59 -20.71 -3.21
CA VAL A 59 -21.77 -21.51 -2.00
C VAL A 59 -22.31 -22.88 -2.38
N LYS A 60 -21.70 -23.92 -1.86
CA LYS A 60 -22.14 -25.30 -2.05
C LYS A 60 -21.94 -26.08 -0.76
N ASN A 61 -23.00 -26.72 -0.26
CA ASN A 61 -23.01 -27.47 0.99
C ASN A 61 -22.47 -26.65 2.17
N GLY A 62 -22.96 -25.43 2.34
CA GLY A 62 -22.54 -24.52 3.41
C GLY A 62 -21.09 -24.02 3.32
N LYS A 63 -20.39 -24.24 2.21
CA LYS A 63 -19.02 -23.82 1.99
C LYS A 63 -18.92 -22.74 0.92
N LEU A 64 -18.42 -21.55 1.29
CA LEU A 64 -18.10 -20.48 0.37
C LEU A 64 -16.78 -20.81 -0.38
N GLN A 65 -16.84 -20.84 -1.71
CA GLN A 65 -15.69 -21.06 -2.58
C GLN A 65 -15.41 -19.80 -3.38
N ILE A 66 -14.24 -19.20 -3.17
CA ILE A 66 -13.84 -17.98 -3.86
C ILE A 66 -12.61 -18.26 -4.72
N GLN A 67 -12.65 -17.80 -5.96
CA GLN A 67 -11.51 -17.82 -6.88
C GLN A 67 -11.26 -16.38 -7.37
N GLY A 68 -9.99 -15.99 -7.46
CA GLY A 68 -9.59 -14.66 -7.91
C GLY A 68 -8.24 -14.67 -8.60
N SER A 69 -7.93 -13.59 -9.35
CA SER A 69 -6.65 -13.40 -10.04
C SER A 69 -5.47 -13.29 -9.07
N ASP A 70 -5.70 -12.74 -7.88
CA ASP A 70 -4.72 -12.50 -6.82
C ASP A 70 -5.40 -12.40 -5.44
N ASN A 71 -4.64 -12.10 -4.38
CA ASN A 71 -5.20 -11.98 -3.03
C ASN A 71 -6.15 -10.79 -2.88
N VAL A 72 -5.94 -9.68 -3.57
CA VAL A 72 -6.86 -8.53 -3.56
C VAL A 72 -8.20 -8.93 -4.19
N ALA A 73 -8.16 -9.65 -5.30
CA ALA A 73 -9.37 -10.15 -5.96
C ALA A 73 -10.13 -11.16 -5.08
N LEU A 74 -9.43 -12.00 -4.31
CA LEU A 74 -10.07 -12.88 -3.32
C LEU A 74 -10.77 -12.10 -2.21
N CYS A 75 -10.10 -11.07 -1.65
CA CYS A 75 -10.68 -10.19 -0.64
C CYS A 75 -11.91 -9.45 -1.19
N ARG A 76 -11.80 -8.92 -2.41
CA ARG A 76 -12.89 -8.24 -3.09
C ARG A 76 -14.07 -9.17 -3.36
N GLY A 77 -13.79 -10.41 -3.76
CA GLY A 77 -14.81 -11.45 -3.95
C GLY A 77 -15.54 -11.81 -2.65
N PHE A 78 -14.83 -11.90 -1.54
CA PHE A 78 -15.43 -12.08 -0.23
C PHE A 78 -16.35 -10.91 0.13
N TYR A 79 -15.87 -9.67 -0.04
CA TYR A 79 -16.65 -8.49 0.30
C TYR A 79 -17.87 -8.29 -0.63
N ASP A 80 -17.76 -8.65 -1.92
CA ASP A 80 -18.92 -8.68 -2.83
C ASP A 80 -19.96 -9.71 -2.38
N TYR A 81 -19.52 -10.88 -1.90
CA TYR A 81 -20.41 -11.89 -1.32
C TYR A 81 -21.14 -11.35 -0.08
N VAL A 82 -20.42 -10.74 0.86
CA VAL A 82 -20.99 -10.12 2.07
C VAL A 82 -22.05 -9.07 1.71
N LYS A 83 -21.70 -8.14 0.82
CA LYS A 83 -22.63 -7.07 0.41
C LYS A 83 -23.85 -7.58 -0.37
N SER A 84 -23.62 -8.51 -1.29
CA SER A 84 -24.70 -9.09 -2.12
C SER A 84 -25.71 -9.90 -1.33
N ASN A 85 -25.34 -10.36 -0.14
CA ASN A 85 -26.19 -11.13 0.77
C ASN A 85 -26.62 -10.31 2.01
N HIS A 86 -26.42 -8.98 1.99
CA HIS A 86 -26.84 -8.05 3.05
C HIS A 86 -26.26 -8.39 4.44
N MET A 87 -25.05 -8.95 4.49
CA MET A 87 -24.39 -9.39 5.71
C MET A 87 -23.65 -8.25 6.44
N GLY A 88 -23.67 -7.04 5.93
CA GLY A 88 -23.04 -5.86 6.54
C GLY A 88 -22.04 -5.15 5.64
N ILE A 89 -21.31 -4.22 6.25
CA ILE A 89 -20.29 -3.41 5.58
C ILE A 89 -19.00 -3.33 6.40
N PHE A 90 -17.89 -3.15 5.70
CA PHE A 90 -16.59 -2.78 6.25
C PHE A 90 -16.23 -1.39 5.72
N SER A 91 -16.20 -0.40 6.59
CA SER A 91 -15.99 1.01 6.21
C SER A 91 -14.99 1.70 7.14
N TRP A 92 -14.66 2.94 6.82
CA TRP A 92 -13.85 3.80 7.70
C TRP A 92 -14.53 4.08 9.04
N SER A 93 -15.85 4.20 9.04
CA SER A 93 -16.65 4.50 10.24
C SER A 93 -16.84 3.29 11.14
N GLY A 94 -16.67 2.09 10.61
CA GLY A 94 -16.85 0.87 11.38
C GLY A 94 -16.99 -0.37 10.53
N ASN A 95 -17.07 -1.49 11.22
CA ASN A 95 -17.28 -2.82 10.67
C ASN A 95 -18.46 -3.46 11.38
N ASN A 96 -19.48 -3.85 10.65
CA ASN A 96 -20.67 -4.52 11.18
C ASN A 96 -21.02 -5.80 10.40
N ILE A 97 -20.01 -6.48 9.84
CA ILE A 97 -20.22 -7.74 9.13
C ILE A 97 -20.70 -8.81 10.10
N THR A 98 -21.81 -9.46 9.75
CA THR A 98 -22.37 -10.60 10.49
C THR A 98 -22.49 -11.79 9.56
N ILE A 99 -21.75 -12.86 9.85
CA ILE A 99 -21.77 -14.09 9.07
C ILE A 99 -22.80 -15.04 9.67
N PRO A 100 -23.79 -15.56 8.88
CA PRO A 100 -24.72 -16.57 9.36
C PRO A 100 -24.00 -17.87 9.73
N THR A 101 -24.54 -18.60 10.71
CA THR A 101 -24.02 -19.91 11.12
C THR A 101 -24.03 -20.91 9.95
N GLU A 102 -25.06 -20.83 9.10
CA GLU A 102 -25.18 -21.65 7.91
C GLU A 102 -25.27 -20.76 6.67
N LEU A 103 -24.39 -21.03 5.71
CA LEU A 103 -24.43 -20.32 4.43
C LEU A 103 -25.39 -21.03 3.47
N GLN A 104 -26.34 -20.28 2.92
CA GLN A 104 -27.28 -20.78 1.93
C GLN A 104 -26.58 -21.05 0.61
N ASP A 105 -26.88 -22.19 -0.03
CA ASP A 105 -26.33 -22.55 -1.34
C ASP A 105 -26.64 -21.47 -2.38
N GLN A 106 -25.63 -21.09 -3.13
CA GLN A 106 -25.69 -20.01 -4.11
C GLN A 106 -24.91 -20.41 -5.36
N GLY A 107 -25.54 -20.20 -6.53
CA GLY A 107 -24.91 -20.40 -7.83
C GLY A 107 -23.68 -19.53 -8.06
N LEU A 108 -22.89 -19.89 -9.06
CA LEU A 108 -21.68 -19.15 -9.42
C LEU A 108 -21.98 -17.70 -9.81
N LYS A 109 -21.31 -16.76 -9.13
CA LYS A 109 -21.19 -15.37 -9.55
C LYS A 109 -19.76 -15.09 -9.97
N LYS A 110 -19.57 -14.45 -11.13
CA LYS A 110 -18.24 -14.02 -11.62
C LYS A 110 -18.31 -12.52 -11.96
N ARG A 111 -17.26 -11.80 -11.55
CA ARG A 111 -17.03 -10.40 -11.91
C ARG A 111 -15.66 -10.27 -12.55
N VAL A 112 -15.61 -9.58 -13.67
CA VAL A 112 -14.34 -9.24 -14.36
C VAL A 112 -14.21 -7.74 -14.34
N CYS A 113 -13.05 -7.25 -13.98
CA CYS A 113 -12.73 -5.83 -14.03
C CYS A 113 -11.93 -5.53 -15.30
N PRO A 114 -12.37 -4.56 -16.13
CA PRO A 114 -11.65 -4.18 -17.35
C PRO A 114 -10.39 -3.35 -17.04
N PHE A 115 -10.24 -2.85 -15.81
CA PHE A 115 -9.09 -2.05 -15.40
C PHE A 115 -8.06 -2.92 -14.69
N GLU A 116 -6.79 -2.79 -15.07
CA GLU A 116 -5.69 -3.49 -14.41
C GLU A 116 -5.36 -2.88 -13.05
N ASN A 117 -5.37 -1.54 -12.96
CA ASN A 117 -4.90 -0.80 -11.81
C ASN A 117 -6.03 -0.01 -11.16
N HIS A 118 -6.19 -0.20 -9.85
CA HIS A 118 -7.12 0.54 -9.00
C HIS A 118 -6.31 1.35 -8.00
N TYR A 119 -6.08 2.62 -8.35
CA TYR A 119 -5.28 3.55 -7.56
C TYR A 119 -6.07 4.10 -6.36
N TYR A 120 -5.37 4.27 -5.26
CA TYR A 120 -5.82 4.91 -4.02
C TYR A 120 -4.58 5.37 -3.28
N PHE A 121 -4.48 6.52 -2.82
CA PHE A 121 -5.24 7.72 -2.64
C PHE A 121 -4.35 8.92 -2.98
N ASN A 122 -4.68 10.19 -2.60
CA ASN A 122 -3.84 11.36 -2.87
C ASN A 122 -3.11 11.85 -1.60
N VAL A 123 -2.14 12.74 -1.77
CA VAL A 123 -1.32 13.28 -0.67
C VAL A 123 -2.12 14.11 0.32
N VAL A 124 -3.22 14.72 -0.10
CA VAL A 124 -4.08 15.56 0.73
C VAL A 124 -4.85 14.74 1.75
N THR A 125 -5.56 13.70 1.29
CA THR A 125 -6.31 12.79 2.16
C THR A 125 -5.42 12.15 3.21
N TYR A 126 -4.21 11.71 2.82
CA TYR A 126 -3.20 11.20 3.73
C TYR A 126 -2.95 12.16 4.89
N GLY A 127 -2.75 13.41 4.61
CA GLY A 127 -2.22 14.33 5.58
C GLY A 127 -3.20 14.83 6.63
N TYR A 128 -4.49 14.69 6.42
CA TYR A 128 -5.49 15.15 7.41
C TYR A 128 -5.67 14.18 8.58
N THR A 129 -5.39 12.90 8.42
CA THR A 129 -5.59 11.89 9.46
C THR A 129 -4.43 10.91 9.61
N MET A 130 -3.79 10.53 8.52
CA MET A 130 -2.84 9.44 8.46
C MET A 130 -1.44 9.70 9.03
N PRO A 131 -0.92 10.93 9.18
CA PRO A 131 0.40 11.18 9.77
C PRO A 131 0.57 10.63 11.17
N TYR A 132 -0.55 10.45 11.90
CA TYR A 132 -0.57 9.96 13.27
C TYR A 132 -0.97 8.49 13.40
N TRP A 133 -1.18 7.80 12.28
CA TRP A 133 -1.57 6.39 12.32
C TRP A 133 -0.40 5.49 12.70
N ASP A 134 -0.67 4.63 13.65
CA ASP A 134 0.18 3.50 13.98
C ASP A 134 -0.04 2.31 13.03
N TRP A 135 0.71 1.22 13.27
CA TRP A 135 0.56 0.01 12.47
C TRP A 135 -0.87 -0.57 12.52
N ASN A 136 -1.52 -0.56 13.68
CA ASN A 136 -2.86 -1.16 13.83
C ASN A 136 -3.88 -0.43 12.95
N ARG A 137 -3.77 0.91 12.88
CA ARG A 137 -4.67 1.69 12.00
C ARG A 137 -4.31 1.51 10.53
N TRP A 138 -3.03 1.44 10.18
CA TRP A 138 -2.59 1.15 8.82
C TRP A 138 -2.97 -0.24 8.35
N GLU A 139 -2.85 -1.29 9.19
CA GLU A 139 -3.29 -2.64 8.86
C GLU A 139 -4.77 -2.67 8.50
N LYS A 140 -5.61 -1.99 9.28
CA LYS A 140 -7.05 -1.86 9.01
C LYS A 140 -7.32 -1.14 7.68
N GLU A 141 -6.54 -0.12 7.34
CA GLU A 141 -6.65 0.60 6.07
C GLU A 141 -6.28 -0.29 4.88
N ILE A 142 -5.20 -1.06 5.00
CA ILE A 142 -4.78 -2.00 3.95
C ILE A 142 -5.82 -3.10 3.76
N ASP A 143 -6.42 -3.58 4.85
CA ASP A 143 -7.54 -4.53 4.79
C ASP A 143 -8.75 -3.93 4.05
N TRP A 144 -9.07 -2.68 4.37
CA TRP A 144 -10.12 -1.94 3.65
C TRP A 144 -9.81 -1.82 2.16
N MET A 145 -8.58 -1.45 1.80
CA MET A 145 -8.14 -1.39 0.41
C MET A 145 -8.33 -2.75 -0.29
N ALA A 146 -7.88 -3.85 0.32
CA ALA A 146 -8.00 -5.18 -0.26
C ALA A 146 -9.47 -5.60 -0.46
N LEU A 147 -10.34 -5.38 0.54
CA LEU A 147 -11.77 -5.67 0.46
C LEU A 147 -12.49 -4.83 -0.60
N HIS A 148 -11.98 -3.63 -0.91
CA HIS A 148 -12.52 -2.75 -1.93
C HIS A 148 -11.85 -2.90 -3.32
N GLY A 149 -10.86 -3.79 -3.44
CA GLY A 149 -10.22 -4.10 -4.73
C GLY A 149 -9.13 -3.12 -5.15
N VAL A 150 -8.63 -2.30 -4.22
CA VAL A 150 -7.47 -1.43 -4.46
C VAL A 150 -6.21 -2.29 -4.57
N ASN A 151 -5.48 -2.15 -5.66
CA ASN A 151 -4.25 -2.90 -5.91
C ASN A 151 -3.03 -1.99 -6.21
N MET A 152 -3.23 -0.68 -6.27
CA MET A 152 -2.18 0.31 -6.51
C MET A 152 -2.29 1.48 -5.52
N PRO A 153 -1.98 1.26 -4.23
CA PRO A 153 -2.07 2.31 -3.22
C PRO A 153 -0.85 3.23 -3.22
N LEU A 154 -1.06 4.51 -2.89
CA LEU A 154 0.01 5.45 -2.57
C LEU A 154 0.62 5.10 -1.20
N ALA A 155 1.93 4.86 -1.14
CA ALA A 155 2.66 4.47 0.06
C ALA A 155 3.79 5.47 0.34
N LEU A 156 3.48 6.55 1.07
CA LEU A 156 4.35 7.72 1.19
C LEU A 156 4.77 8.06 2.65
N VAL A 157 4.57 7.13 3.59
CA VAL A 157 4.75 7.41 5.03
C VAL A 157 6.16 7.89 5.37
N ALA A 158 7.21 7.33 4.75
CA ALA A 158 8.60 7.70 5.01
C ALA A 158 9.15 8.82 4.09
N ASN A 159 8.31 9.53 3.36
CA ASN A 159 8.77 10.50 2.35
C ASN A 159 9.70 11.57 2.92
N GLU A 160 9.41 12.10 4.10
CA GLU A 160 10.24 13.14 4.74
C GLU A 160 11.60 12.59 5.19
N ALA A 161 11.65 11.35 5.68
CA ALA A 161 12.90 10.68 6.04
C ALA A 161 13.81 10.47 4.81
N ILE A 162 13.24 10.05 3.69
CA ILE A 162 13.97 9.92 2.41
C ILE A 162 14.44 11.30 1.94
N SER A 163 13.57 12.31 2.00
CA SER A 163 13.91 13.68 1.64
C SER A 163 15.07 14.24 2.47
N ALA A 164 15.04 14.05 3.79
CA ALA A 164 16.11 14.49 4.69
C ALA A 164 17.47 13.88 4.31
N ARG A 165 17.50 12.59 3.94
CA ARG A 165 18.73 11.92 3.50
C ARG A 165 19.27 12.52 2.18
N VAL A 166 18.38 12.84 1.25
CA VAL A 166 18.77 13.47 -0.01
C VAL A 166 19.36 14.87 0.24
N TRP A 167 18.69 15.67 1.07
CA TRP A 167 19.19 17.02 1.42
C TRP A 167 20.54 16.97 2.14
N SER A 168 20.74 16.03 3.06
CA SER A 168 22.02 15.83 3.75
C SER A 168 23.13 15.45 2.75
N LYS A 169 22.88 14.57 1.81
CA LYS A 169 23.85 14.17 0.76
C LYS A 169 24.22 15.32 -0.18
N LEU A 170 23.31 16.26 -0.39
CA LEU A 170 23.60 17.49 -1.16
C LEU A 170 24.45 18.50 -0.38
N GLY A 171 24.63 18.30 0.94
CA GLY A 171 25.46 19.18 1.77
C GLY A 171 24.70 20.23 2.57
N LEU A 172 23.38 20.05 2.77
CA LEU A 172 22.62 20.85 3.74
C LEU A 172 22.95 20.38 5.15
N THR A 173 23.02 21.32 6.07
CA THR A 173 23.17 21.06 7.51
C THR A 173 21.86 20.52 8.11
N ASP A 174 21.95 19.82 9.24
CA ASP A 174 20.78 19.32 9.97
C ASP A 174 19.80 20.45 10.32
N LYS A 175 20.33 21.64 10.65
CA LYS A 175 19.50 22.81 10.91
C LYS A 175 18.74 23.26 9.67
N GLU A 176 19.39 23.34 8.51
CA GLU A 176 18.75 23.75 7.25
C GLU A 176 17.69 22.75 6.80
N ILE A 177 17.93 21.46 7.04
CA ILE A 177 16.97 20.37 6.78
C ILE A 177 15.78 20.47 7.73
N GLY A 178 16.03 20.63 9.02
CA GLY A 178 14.99 20.78 10.03
C GLY A 178 14.12 22.03 9.80
N ASP A 179 14.74 23.15 9.43
CA ASP A 179 14.02 24.40 9.12
C ASP A 179 13.13 24.30 7.86
N TYR A 180 13.39 23.34 6.98
CA TYR A 180 12.57 23.14 5.78
C TYR A 180 11.26 22.39 6.05
N PHE A 181 11.29 21.38 6.92
CA PHE A 181 10.12 20.52 7.13
C PHE A 181 9.02 21.25 7.92
N ALA A 182 7.78 20.98 7.53
CA ALA A 182 6.63 21.29 8.35
C ALA A 182 6.36 20.14 9.35
N GLY A 183 5.74 20.44 10.47
CA GLY A 183 5.30 19.46 11.45
C GLY A 183 4.24 18.49 10.89
N PRO A 184 3.97 17.36 11.57
CA PRO A 184 3.12 16.29 11.05
C PRO A 184 1.72 16.74 10.61
N ALA A 185 1.11 17.72 11.31
CA ALA A 185 -0.20 18.24 10.98
C ALA A 185 -0.27 18.97 9.63
N HIS A 186 0.88 19.43 9.12
CA HIS A 186 0.97 20.27 7.92
C HIS A 186 1.59 19.54 6.72
N LEU A 187 1.96 18.28 6.86
CA LEU A 187 2.62 17.51 5.79
C LEU A 187 1.85 17.47 4.47
N PRO A 188 0.50 17.41 4.41
CA PRO A 188 -0.19 17.46 3.13
C PRO A 188 0.11 18.70 2.33
N TRP A 189 0.06 19.83 3.00
CA TRP A 189 0.32 21.13 2.40
C TRP A 189 1.78 21.30 1.99
N MET A 190 2.70 20.78 2.82
CA MET A 190 4.12 20.73 2.49
C MET A 190 4.40 19.87 1.26
N ARG A 191 3.81 18.67 1.19
CA ARG A 191 3.98 17.74 0.07
C ARG A 191 3.40 18.25 -1.25
N MET A 192 2.45 19.17 -1.19
CA MET A 192 1.94 19.90 -2.35
C MET A 192 2.75 21.15 -2.70
N GLY A 193 3.79 21.46 -1.93
CA GLY A 193 4.61 22.65 -2.12
C GLY A 193 3.92 23.98 -1.73
N ASN A 194 2.92 23.92 -0.86
CA ASN A 194 2.20 25.11 -0.42
C ASN A 194 2.87 25.79 0.78
N ILE A 195 3.35 24.98 1.73
CA ILE A 195 3.96 25.48 2.98
C ILE A 195 5.25 24.74 3.28
N SER A 196 6.12 25.40 4.04
CA SER A 196 7.32 24.84 4.65
C SER A 196 7.63 25.58 5.94
N ASN A 197 8.52 25.06 6.77
CA ASN A 197 9.02 25.76 7.96
C ASN A 197 7.91 26.20 8.94
N ILE A 198 6.99 25.30 9.27
CA ILE A 198 5.92 25.56 10.25
C ILE A 198 5.75 24.35 11.17
N ASP A 199 5.71 24.58 12.49
CA ASP A 199 5.53 23.56 13.53
C ASP A 199 6.52 22.37 13.47
N GLY A 200 7.70 22.60 12.85
CA GLY A 200 8.83 21.67 12.85
C GLY A 200 9.79 21.93 14.02
N PRO A 201 10.97 21.32 14.01
CA PRO A 201 11.43 20.31 13.05
C PRO A 201 10.82 18.92 13.27
N LEU A 202 10.84 18.07 12.24
CA LEU A 202 10.63 16.63 12.40
C LEU A 202 11.89 16.03 13.05
N THR A 203 11.74 15.28 14.13
CA THR A 203 12.87 14.70 14.87
C THR A 203 13.38 13.43 14.19
N ASP A 204 14.65 13.04 14.45
CA ASP A 204 15.20 11.77 13.99
C ASP A 204 14.37 10.57 14.48
N THR A 205 13.86 10.65 15.72
CA THR A 205 12.96 9.62 16.25
C THR A 205 11.72 9.48 15.39
N TRP A 206 11.11 10.60 14.97
CA TRP A 206 9.95 10.57 14.08
C TRP A 206 10.30 9.97 12.72
N HIS A 207 11.39 10.40 12.08
CA HIS A 207 11.87 9.84 10.81
C HIS A 207 12.09 8.33 10.90
N ASN A 208 12.77 7.85 11.94
CA ASN A 208 13.03 6.43 12.13
C ASN A 208 11.75 5.60 12.35
N GLN A 209 10.79 6.15 13.10
CA GLN A 209 9.48 5.52 13.29
C GLN A 209 8.69 5.42 11.98
N GLN A 210 8.72 6.47 11.13
CA GLN A 210 8.05 6.45 9.83
C GLN A 210 8.70 5.44 8.88
N VAL A 211 10.03 5.31 8.85
CA VAL A 211 10.74 4.28 8.07
C VAL A 211 10.32 2.88 8.53
N ALA A 212 10.34 2.62 9.84
CA ALA A 212 9.92 1.33 10.38
C ALA A 212 8.46 0.99 10.06
N LEU A 213 7.57 1.99 10.10
CA LEU A 213 6.17 1.85 9.73
C LEU A 213 6.01 1.58 8.23
N GLN A 214 6.74 2.29 7.37
CA GLN A 214 6.71 2.10 5.92
C GLN A 214 7.15 0.69 5.51
N HIS A 215 8.16 0.11 6.14
CA HIS A 215 8.54 -1.29 5.93
C HIS A 215 7.37 -2.26 6.18
N LYS A 216 6.63 -2.08 7.27
CA LYS A 216 5.45 -2.90 7.59
C LYS A 216 4.34 -2.73 6.55
N ILE A 217 4.08 -1.49 6.13
CA ILE A 217 3.08 -1.14 5.11
C ILE A 217 3.42 -1.82 3.79
N LEU A 218 4.65 -1.62 3.28
CA LEU A 218 5.09 -2.19 2.01
C LEU A 218 5.11 -3.72 2.03
N LYS A 219 5.56 -4.32 3.13
CA LYS A 219 5.53 -5.76 3.31
C LYS A 219 4.11 -6.31 3.17
N ARG A 220 3.14 -5.73 3.89
CA ARG A 220 1.74 -6.16 3.83
C ARG A 220 1.12 -5.96 2.45
N MET A 221 1.40 -4.82 1.80
CA MET A 221 0.91 -4.56 0.46
C MET A 221 1.48 -5.57 -0.55
N LYS A 222 2.78 -5.86 -0.50
CA LYS A 222 3.44 -6.86 -1.34
C LYS A 222 2.88 -8.29 -1.10
N GLU A 223 2.64 -8.68 0.16
CA GLU A 223 2.01 -9.98 0.50
C GLU A 223 0.62 -10.14 -0.14
N LEU A 224 -0.16 -9.07 -0.22
CA LEU A 224 -1.46 -9.05 -0.87
C LEU A 224 -1.39 -8.98 -2.40
N GLY A 225 -0.19 -8.77 -2.98
CA GLY A 225 -0.01 -8.59 -4.42
C GLY A 225 -0.33 -7.19 -4.91
N MET A 226 -0.40 -6.20 -4.03
CA MET A 226 -0.53 -4.80 -4.40
C MET A 226 0.76 -4.25 -4.99
N LYS A 227 0.64 -3.22 -5.85
CA LYS A 227 1.74 -2.47 -6.47
C LYS A 227 1.82 -1.08 -5.78
N PRO A 228 2.51 -0.93 -4.63
CA PRO A 228 2.58 0.35 -3.95
C PRO A 228 3.30 1.40 -4.81
N ILE A 229 2.76 2.62 -4.80
CA ILE A 229 3.36 3.77 -5.47
C ILE A 229 4.05 4.63 -4.42
N CYS A 230 5.32 4.91 -4.61
CA CYS A 230 6.08 5.85 -3.79
C CYS A 230 6.19 7.21 -4.49
N PRO A 231 6.21 8.32 -3.73
CA PRO A 231 6.37 9.64 -4.32
C PRO A 231 7.79 9.81 -4.89
N ALA A 232 7.89 10.59 -5.95
CA ALA A 232 9.16 11.04 -6.52
C ALA A 232 9.38 12.53 -6.22
N PHE A 233 10.54 13.05 -6.62
CA PHE A 233 10.86 14.46 -6.48
C PHE A 233 9.93 15.32 -7.36
N ALA A 234 9.27 16.29 -6.74
CA ALA A 234 8.29 17.18 -7.40
C ALA A 234 8.84 18.57 -7.73
N GLY A 235 10.11 18.84 -7.42
CA GLY A 235 10.78 20.12 -7.70
C GLY A 235 10.86 21.09 -6.51
N PHE A 236 10.14 20.84 -5.41
CA PHE A 236 10.21 21.69 -4.23
C PHE A 236 11.50 21.43 -3.44
N VAL A 237 12.21 22.49 -3.11
CA VAL A 237 13.52 22.42 -2.48
C VAL A 237 13.63 23.34 -1.27
N PRO A 238 14.47 23.00 -0.28
CA PRO A 238 14.82 23.92 0.80
C PRO A 238 15.42 25.22 0.24
N LYS A 239 15.07 26.37 0.81
CA LYS A 239 15.66 27.67 0.44
C LYS A 239 17.19 27.65 0.53
N ALA A 240 17.75 26.89 1.47
CA ALA A 240 19.17 26.74 1.70
C ALA A 240 19.96 26.13 0.51
N ILE A 241 19.27 25.49 -0.43
CA ILE A 241 19.88 25.00 -1.69
C ILE A 241 20.58 26.11 -2.45
N LYS A 242 20.06 27.36 -2.40
CA LYS A 242 20.71 28.52 -3.03
C LYS A 242 22.14 28.78 -2.57
N ARG A 243 22.47 28.40 -1.34
CA ARG A 243 23.85 28.54 -0.82
C ARG A 243 24.82 27.60 -1.53
N LEU A 244 24.35 26.40 -1.93
CA LEU A 244 25.16 25.38 -2.58
C LEU A 244 25.19 25.55 -4.09
N TYR A 245 24.12 26.07 -4.67
CA TYR A 245 23.91 26.22 -6.11
C TYR A 245 23.43 27.64 -6.44
N PRO A 246 24.28 28.68 -6.24
CA PRO A 246 23.89 30.07 -6.42
C PRO A 246 23.52 30.45 -7.86
N GLU A 247 24.06 29.70 -8.85
CA GLU A 247 23.83 29.92 -10.28
C GLU A 247 22.49 29.36 -10.77
N VAL A 248 21.86 28.47 -10.02
CA VAL A 248 20.60 27.84 -10.41
C VAL A 248 19.42 28.78 -10.18
N SER A 249 18.53 28.84 -11.17
CA SER A 249 17.30 29.62 -11.08
C SER A 249 16.20 28.87 -10.35
N PHE A 250 15.68 29.50 -9.31
CA PHE A 250 14.55 28.98 -8.52
C PHE A 250 13.34 29.89 -8.70
N SER A 251 12.17 29.27 -8.93
CA SER A 251 10.91 29.99 -8.86
C SER A 251 10.44 30.02 -7.41
N GLU A 252 9.98 31.16 -6.96
CA GLU A 252 9.29 31.31 -5.68
C GLU A 252 7.79 31.16 -5.91
N THR A 253 7.16 30.29 -5.16
CA THR A 253 5.70 30.13 -5.12
C THR A 253 5.17 30.67 -3.81
N THR A 254 4.05 31.39 -3.85
CA THR A 254 3.40 31.95 -2.67
C THR A 254 2.04 31.31 -2.48
N TRP A 255 1.75 30.85 -1.26
CA TRP A 255 0.44 30.32 -0.90
C TRP A 255 -0.17 31.13 0.25
N ALA A 256 -1.47 31.45 0.12
CA ALA A 256 -2.22 32.27 1.09
C ALA A 256 -1.55 33.63 1.45
N GLY A 257 -0.67 34.15 0.58
CA GLY A 257 0.03 35.44 0.80
C GLY A 257 1.08 35.44 1.91
N ALA A 258 1.31 34.32 2.59
CA ALA A 258 2.18 34.22 3.75
C ALA A 258 3.26 33.15 3.65
N PHE A 259 3.03 32.10 2.89
CA PHE A 259 3.96 30.98 2.78
C PHE A 259 4.72 31.03 1.46
N HIS A 260 6.04 30.94 1.54
CA HIS A 260 6.95 31.02 0.40
C HIS A 260 7.70 29.72 0.25
N ASN A 261 7.61 29.12 -0.95
CA ASN A 261 8.31 27.88 -1.28
C ASN A 261 9.14 28.06 -2.54
N TRP A 262 10.21 27.30 -2.64
CA TRP A 262 11.16 27.36 -3.72
C TRP A 262 11.00 26.13 -4.61
N MET A 263 10.90 26.35 -5.90
CA MET A 263 10.75 25.31 -6.90
C MET A 263 11.85 25.39 -7.93
N LEU A 264 12.50 24.25 -8.17
CA LEU A 264 13.51 24.07 -9.19
C LEU A 264 12.84 23.77 -10.53
N SER A 265 13.36 24.37 -11.60
CA SER A 265 12.86 24.11 -12.95
C SER A 265 13.11 22.66 -13.34
N PRO A 266 12.13 21.93 -13.93
CA PRO A 266 12.35 20.59 -14.44
C PRO A 266 13.29 20.54 -15.67
N LYS A 267 13.67 21.71 -16.22
CA LYS A 267 14.67 21.84 -17.28
C LYS A 267 16.11 21.92 -16.76
N ASP A 268 16.27 22.09 -15.44
CA ASP A 268 17.57 22.23 -14.81
C ASP A 268 18.19 20.86 -14.53
N GLU A 269 19.50 20.70 -14.77
CA GLU A 269 20.23 19.45 -14.50
C GLU A 269 20.19 19.05 -13.03
N LEU A 270 20.15 20.06 -12.12
CA LEU A 270 20.02 19.80 -10.69
C LEU A 270 18.68 19.12 -10.35
N PHE A 271 17.59 19.42 -11.07
CA PHE A 271 16.30 18.73 -10.90
C PHE A 271 16.45 17.22 -11.18
N HIS A 272 17.12 16.85 -12.26
CA HIS A 272 17.35 15.46 -12.63
C HIS A 272 18.28 14.75 -11.64
N THR A 273 19.32 15.45 -11.19
CA THR A 273 20.24 14.94 -10.16
C THR A 273 19.52 14.62 -8.85
N ILE A 274 18.74 15.57 -8.34
CA ILE A 274 17.96 15.38 -7.11
C ILE A 274 16.92 14.26 -7.31
N GLY A 275 16.20 14.28 -8.43
CA GLY A 275 15.21 13.26 -8.76
C GLY A 275 15.79 11.84 -8.75
N LYS A 276 16.98 11.67 -9.32
CA LYS A 276 17.72 10.40 -9.29
C LYS A 276 18.07 10.00 -7.85
N MET A 277 18.60 10.92 -7.04
CA MET A 277 18.95 10.66 -5.65
C MET A 277 17.74 10.22 -4.83
N PHE A 278 16.56 10.80 -5.06
CA PHE A 278 15.31 10.37 -4.42
C PHE A 278 14.97 8.92 -4.75
N ILE A 279 15.02 8.54 -6.02
CA ILE A 279 14.74 7.15 -6.45
C ILE A 279 15.75 6.20 -5.81
N GLU A 280 17.04 6.52 -5.88
CA GLU A 280 18.10 5.69 -5.29
C GLU A 280 17.94 5.51 -3.77
N GLU A 281 17.51 6.54 -3.03
CA GLU A 281 17.26 6.43 -1.59
C GLU A 281 16.03 5.57 -1.29
N TRP A 282 14.95 5.66 -2.08
CA TRP A 282 13.81 4.78 -1.96
C TRP A 282 14.19 3.32 -2.22
N GLU A 283 14.89 3.06 -3.31
CA GLU A 283 15.35 1.71 -3.68
C GLU A 283 16.31 1.13 -2.63
N LYS A 284 17.24 1.93 -2.14
CA LYS A 284 18.20 1.50 -1.12
C LYS A 284 17.51 1.09 0.17
N GLU A 285 16.48 1.81 0.59
CA GLU A 285 15.79 1.54 1.86
C GLU A 285 14.74 0.44 1.73
N PHE A 286 13.96 0.44 0.64
CA PHE A 286 12.75 -0.38 0.56
C PHE A 286 12.76 -1.45 -0.55
N GLY A 287 13.72 -1.45 -1.44
CA GLY A 287 13.93 -2.45 -2.49
C GLY A 287 13.07 -2.26 -3.72
#